data_50be15352d97395770cd592693eb9746
#
_entry.id   50be15352d97395770cd592693eb9746
#
_cell.length_a   1.000
_cell.length_b   1.000
_cell.length_c   1.000
_cell.angle_alpha   90.00
_cell.angle_beta   90.00
_cell.angle_gamma   90.00
#
_symmetry.space_group_name_H-M   'P 1'
#
loop_
_entity.id
_entity.type
_entity.pdbx_description
1 polymer ?
#
loop_
_entity_poly.entity_id
_entity_poly.type
_entity_poly.pdbx_seq_one_letter_code
_entity_poly.pdbx_strand_id
1 'polypeptide(L)'
;MDVASRPRPNIAPEIRALADRVTIAAIRDAAEIIRGACVRTPLLPFGRSEDGDRFGRTRVWLKPESLQPIGAFKLRGAYYNVATLTREERARGVVAHSSGNHAQGVARAARLLGVRAVIVMPTDAPKVKVDRVREDGAEIVFVGPASEERAQKAAELERTAGFVPVAPYDDVKTIIGQGTVGLEIVEQIAEVEAAGVEAAGAAVASDETANRPAPAPATNSPAPAPLTVLVPVGGGGIAAGVAVAVKSLRPDARVIGVEPALAADGRDSLARGELVTWPSESVGRTIADGQRTAHIGRIPFAIFADYLDGIVAVEEDEIVLAMVRAAREARLVLEPSGATAFAALLFHAGELPSDGRTVCILSGGNVDPAQYRELLGRGAALESRA
;
A
#
# COMPACT_ATOMS: atom_id res chain seq x y z
N MET A 1 10.02 17.72 -5.51
CA MET A 1 10.14 18.13 -6.94
C MET A 1 8.76 18.44 -7.45
N ASP A 2 8.58 19.55 -8.17
CA ASP A 2 7.30 19.88 -8.79
C ASP A 2 6.99 18.86 -9.89
N VAL A 3 5.79 18.28 -9.88
CA VAL A 3 5.31 17.30 -10.88
C VAL A 3 5.41 17.88 -12.30
N ALA A 4 5.18 19.18 -12.46
CA ALA A 4 5.25 19.88 -13.74
C ALA A 4 6.66 19.93 -14.37
N SER A 5 7.72 19.72 -13.59
CA SER A 5 9.12 19.78 -14.06
C SER A 5 9.71 18.42 -14.43
N ARG A 6 8.96 17.32 -14.28
CA ARG A 6 9.45 15.98 -14.60
C ARG A 6 9.46 15.72 -16.11
N PRO A 7 10.44 14.98 -16.61
CA PRO A 7 10.39 14.50 -17.98
C PRO A 7 9.15 13.63 -18.18
N ARG A 8 8.38 13.91 -19.24
CA ARG A 8 7.23 13.05 -19.58
C ARG A 8 7.74 11.73 -20.13
N PRO A 9 7.41 10.61 -19.49
CA PRO A 9 7.90 9.31 -19.94
C PRO A 9 7.28 8.91 -21.29
N ASN A 10 8.09 8.29 -22.13
CA ASN A 10 7.60 7.65 -23.34
C ASN A 10 7.01 6.27 -22.95
N ILE A 11 5.69 6.23 -22.76
CA ILE A 11 4.96 5.02 -22.39
C ILE A 11 4.38 4.39 -23.66
N ALA A 12 4.66 3.12 -23.87
CA ALA A 12 4.12 2.36 -25.01
C ALA A 12 2.57 2.41 -25.00
N PRO A 13 1.94 2.62 -26.16
CA PRO A 13 0.48 2.79 -26.26
C PRO A 13 -0.32 1.66 -25.63
N GLU A 14 0.14 0.42 -25.73
CA GLU A 14 -0.49 -0.75 -25.13
C GLU A 14 -0.46 -0.70 -23.59
N ILE A 15 0.63 -0.22 -23.00
CA ILE A 15 0.74 -0.04 -21.54
C ILE A 15 -0.16 1.11 -21.08
N ARG A 16 -0.21 2.21 -21.85
CA ARG A 16 -1.12 3.33 -21.56
C ARG A 16 -2.57 2.86 -21.58
N ALA A 17 -2.98 2.11 -22.59
CA ALA A 17 -4.32 1.53 -22.68
C ALA A 17 -4.68 0.60 -21.51
N LEU A 18 -3.69 -0.11 -20.92
CA LEU A 18 -3.89 -0.90 -19.72
C LEU A 18 -4.02 0.00 -18.47
N ALA A 19 -3.18 1.01 -18.34
CA ALA A 19 -3.23 1.95 -17.23
C ALA A 19 -4.56 2.72 -17.18
N ASP A 20 -5.09 3.14 -18.33
CA ASP A 20 -6.36 3.85 -18.47
C ASP A 20 -7.59 3.01 -18.04
N ARG A 21 -7.45 1.69 -17.91
CA ARG A 21 -8.49 0.82 -17.36
C ARG A 21 -8.58 0.87 -15.82
N VAL A 22 -7.55 1.38 -15.15
CA VAL A 22 -7.56 1.58 -13.70
C VAL A 22 -8.31 2.90 -13.42
N THR A 23 -9.60 2.81 -13.18
CA THR A 23 -10.48 3.97 -12.98
C THR A 23 -11.11 3.96 -11.60
N ILE A 24 -11.57 5.12 -11.14
CA ILE A 24 -12.30 5.21 -9.88
C ILE A 24 -13.61 4.40 -9.91
N ALA A 25 -14.26 4.28 -11.06
CA ALA A 25 -15.44 3.43 -11.21
C ALA A 25 -15.09 1.96 -10.97
N ALA A 26 -14.04 1.44 -11.62
CA ALA A 26 -13.57 0.06 -11.42
C ALA A 26 -13.12 -0.20 -9.96
N ILE A 27 -12.50 0.79 -9.30
CA ILE A 27 -12.10 0.68 -7.88
C ILE A 27 -13.33 0.62 -6.96
N ARG A 28 -14.39 1.37 -7.25
CA ARG A 28 -15.67 1.29 -6.51
C ARG A 28 -16.33 -0.08 -6.68
N ASP A 29 -16.38 -0.59 -7.90
CA ASP A 29 -16.89 -1.94 -8.17
C ASP A 29 -16.06 -2.99 -7.43
N ALA A 30 -14.74 -2.84 -7.40
CA ALA A 30 -13.86 -3.73 -6.64
C ALA A 30 -14.15 -3.68 -5.13
N ALA A 31 -14.41 -2.50 -4.56
CA ALA A 31 -14.75 -2.36 -3.15
C ALA A 31 -16.02 -3.14 -2.77
N GLU A 32 -17.02 -3.17 -3.65
CA GLU A 32 -18.22 -4.00 -3.44
C GLU A 32 -17.90 -5.50 -3.53
N ILE A 33 -17.08 -5.91 -4.50
CA ILE A 33 -16.73 -7.32 -4.72
C ILE A 33 -15.89 -7.91 -3.57
N ILE A 34 -14.95 -7.13 -3.01
CA ILE A 34 -14.10 -7.59 -1.91
C ILE A 34 -14.77 -7.49 -0.53
N ARG A 35 -15.97 -6.91 -0.45
CA ARG A 35 -16.72 -6.77 0.79
C ARG A 35 -16.97 -8.13 1.43
N GLY A 36 -16.66 -8.26 2.71
CA GLY A 36 -16.76 -9.51 3.47
C GLY A 36 -15.54 -10.42 3.37
N ALA A 37 -14.68 -10.26 2.37
CA ALA A 37 -13.40 -10.96 2.30
C ALA A 37 -12.24 -10.10 2.85
N CYS A 38 -12.32 -8.80 2.63
CA CYS A 38 -11.37 -7.82 3.15
C CYS A 38 -12.02 -6.94 4.23
N VAL A 39 -11.20 -6.49 5.17
CA VAL A 39 -11.63 -5.55 6.21
C VAL A 39 -11.48 -4.12 5.71
N ARG A 40 -12.52 -3.29 5.90
CA ARG A 40 -12.37 -1.83 5.83
C ARG A 40 -11.58 -1.39 7.05
N THR A 41 -10.25 -1.34 6.95
CA THR A 41 -9.38 -1.01 8.07
C THR A 41 -9.65 0.41 8.59
N PRO A 42 -9.58 0.66 9.90
CA PRO A 42 -9.86 1.97 10.45
C PRO A 42 -8.79 2.99 10.07
N LEU A 43 -9.11 4.28 10.13
CA LEU A 43 -8.10 5.33 10.28
C LEU A 43 -7.84 5.56 11.77
N LEU A 44 -6.59 5.31 12.19
CA LEU A 44 -6.18 5.51 13.58
C LEU A 44 -5.47 6.86 13.71
N PRO A 45 -5.95 7.79 14.56
CA PRO A 45 -5.25 9.04 14.80
C PRO A 45 -3.90 8.77 15.48
N PHE A 46 -2.85 9.49 15.06
CA PHE A 46 -1.49 9.33 15.56
C PHE A 46 -0.87 10.70 15.89
N GLY A 47 -0.02 10.76 16.93
CA GLY A 47 0.65 11.99 17.32
C GLY A 47 -0.29 12.99 18.01
N ARG A 48 -0.92 12.59 19.12
CA ARG A 48 -1.77 13.50 19.92
C ARG A 48 -0.97 14.64 20.55
N SER A 49 -1.66 15.73 20.83
CA SER A 49 -1.16 17.02 21.30
C SER A 49 -0.30 17.05 22.58
N GLU A 50 -0.12 15.93 23.27
CA GLU A 50 0.75 15.82 24.45
C GLU A 50 2.25 15.74 24.06
N ASP A 51 2.56 15.39 22.80
CA ASP A 51 3.93 15.21 22.30
C ASP A 51 4.51 16.49 21.67
N GLY A 52 3.86 17.65 21.80
CA GLY A 52 4.28 18.89 21.18
C GLY A 52 4.19 18.85 19.65
N ASP A 53 4.70 19.87 18.97
CA ASP A 53 4.64 20.11 17.53
C ASP A 53 5.44 19.11 16.65
N ARG A 54 5.49 17.81 17.01
CA ARG A 54 6.26 16.79 16.26
C ARG A 54 5.93 16.76 14.78
N PHE A 55 4.66 16.99 14.41
CA PHE A 55 4.19 17.04 13.04
C PHE A 55 3.72 18.44 12.62
N GLY A 56 4.11 19.48 13.36
CA GLY A 56 3.69 20.86 13.12
C GLY A 56 2.16 20.98 13.13
N ARG A 57 1.59 21.64 12.11
CA ARG A 57 0.13 21.79 11.94
C ARG A 57 -0.54 20.58 11.31
N THR A 58 0.21 19.53 10.96
CA THR A 58 -0.30 18.35 10.27
C THR A 58 -0.99 17.40 11.24
N ARG A 59 -2.23 17.04 10.96
CA ARG A 59 -2.94 15.95 11.64
C ARG A 59 -2.63 14.64 10.93
N VAL A 60 -2.23 13.62 11.68
CA VAL A 60 -1.77 12.34 11.14
C VAL A 60 -2.73 11.22 11.47
N TRP A 61 -2.97 10.34 10.50
CA TRP A 61 -3.71 9.08 10.63
C TRP A 61 -2.89 7.94 10.06
N LEU A 62 -3.06 6.77 10.65
CA LEU A 62 -2.49 5.52 10.17
C LEU A 62 -3.59 4.69 9.54
N LYS A 63 -3.32 4.11 8.36
CA LYS A 63 -4.18 3.15 7.66
C LYS A 63 -3.55 1.75 7.78
N PRO A 64 -3.89 0.96 8.82
CA PRO A 64 -3.20 -0.27 9.15
C PRO A 64 -3.70 -1.46 8.33
N GLU A 65 -3.18 -1.65 7.14
CA GLU A 65 -3.45 -2.83 6.31
C GLU A 65 -2.84 -4.12 6.90
N SER A 66 -2.00 -4.02 7.93
CA SER A 66 -1.60 -5.14 8.79
C SER A 66 -2.77 -5.82 9.51
N LEU A 67 -3.93 -5.15 9.60
CA LEU A 67 -5.15 -5.71 10.20
C LEU A 67 -6.01 -6.50 9.21
N GLN A 68 -5.61 -6.65 7.95
CA GLN A 68 -6.30 -7.53 7.02
C GLN A 68 -6.21 -9.00 7.47
N PRO A 69 -7.17 -9.87 7.08
CA PRO A 69 -7.19 -11.28 7.51
C PRO A 69 -5.90 -12.07 7.24
N ILE A 70 -5.14 -11.66 6.22
CA ILE A 70 -3.81 -12.25 5.92
C ILE A 70 -2.64 -11.44 6.50
N GLY A 71 -2.91 -10.41 7.29
CA GLY A 71 -1.87 -9.52 7.84
C GLY A 71 -1.27 -8.53 6.85
N ALA A 72 -1.85 -8.34 5.65
CA ALA A 72 -1.33 -7.41 4.63
C ALA A 72 -2.40 -7.03 3.58
N PHE A 73 -2.21 -5.88 2.93
CA PHE A 73 -3.10 -5.34 1.89
C PHE A 73 -3.31 -6.26 0.68
N LYS A 74 -2.39 -7.20 0.45
CA LYS A 74 -2.35 -8.04 -0.76
C LYS A 74 -3.63 -8.83 -1.01
N LEU A 75 -4.43 -9.11 0.03
CA LEU A 75 -5.70 -9.79 -0.12
C LEU A 75 -6.66 -9.03 -1.04
N ARG A 76 -6.69 -7.70 -0.99
CA ARG A 76 -7.60 -6.86 -1.76
C ARG A 76 -7.48 -7.12 -3.27
N GLY A 77 -6.27 -6.94 -3.81
CA GLY A 77 -6.00 -7.18 -5.23
C GLY A 77 -6.07 -8.65 -5.63
N ALA A 78 -5.60 -9.56 -4.77
CA ALA A 78 -5.67 -10.99 -5.03
C ALA A 78 -7.12 -11.47 -5.08
N TYR A 79 -7.95 -11.07 -4.12
CA TYR A 79 -9.35 -11.46 -4.08
C TYR A 79 -10.14 -10.90 -5.29
N TYR A 80 -9.97 -9.61 -5.58
CA TYR A 80 -10.64 -9.00 -6.73
C TYR A 80 -10.25 -9.69 -8.04
N ASN A 81 -8.94 -9.98 -8.23
CA ASN A 81 -8.45 -10.67 -9.43
C ASN A 81 -9.10 -12.04 -9.59
N VAL A 82 -9.10 -12.88 -8.54
CA VAL A 82 -9.70 -14.23 -8.58
C VAL A 82 -11.23 -14.18 -8.68
N ALA A 83 -11.87 -13.21 -8.00
CA ALA A 83 -13.34 -13.06 -8.03
C ALA A 83 -13.87 -12.67 -9.40
N THR A 84 -13.07 -11.95 -10.21
CA THR A 84 -13.45 -11.49 -11.55
C THR A 84 -13.01 -12.42 -12.69
N LEU A 85 -12.56 -13.63 -12.37
CA LEU A 85 -12.29 -14.66 -13.36
C LEU A 85 -13.59 -15.15 -14.02
N THR A 86 -13.54 -15.44 -15.31
CA THR A 86 -14.64 -16.13 -16.00
C THR A 86 -14.82 -17.56 -15.45
N ARG A 87 -15.93 -18.20 -15.79
CA ARG A 87 -16.18 -19.58 -15.38
C ARG A 87 -15.10 -20.54 -15.91
N GLU A 88 -14.65 -20.34 -17.16
CA GLU A 88 -13.60 -21.12 -17.80
C GLU A 88 -12.23 -20.90 -17.15
N GLU A 89 -11.92 -19.65 -16.80
CA GLU A 89 -10.69 -19.31 -16.07
C GLU A 89 -10.66 -19.94 -14.69
N ARG A 90 -11.77 -19.87 -13.94
CA ARG A 90 -11.91 -20.51 -12.62
C ARG A 90 -11.72 -22.02 -12.69
N ALA A 91 -12.25 -22.68 -13.74
CA ALA A 91 -12.11 -24.12 -13.92
C ALA A 91 -10.65 -24.55 -14.15
N ARG A 92 -9.84 -23.68 -14.76
CA ARG A 92 -8.39 -23.91 -14.94
C ARG A 92 -7.59 -23.71 -13.68
N GLY A 93 -8.07 -22.87 -12.76
CA GLY A 93 -7.36 -22.47 -11.55
C GLY A 93 -6.34 -21.36 -11.78
N VAL A 94 -5.70 -20.90 -10.70
CA VAL A 94 -4.77 -19.78 -10.71
C VAL A 94 -3.35 -20.20 -10.34
N VAL A 95 -2.36 -19.46 -10.85
CA VAL A 95 -0.96 -19.58 -10.48
C VAL A 95 -0.39 -18.23 -10.06
N ALA A 96 0.42 -18.23 -8.99
CA ALA A 96 1.19 -17.07 -8.59
C ALA A 96 2.62 -17.48 -8.20
N HIS A 97 3.57 -16.57 -8.39
CA HIS A 97 4.94 -16.73 -7.91
C HIS A 97 5.25 -15.67 -6.88
N SER A 98 5.46 -16.10 -5.64
CA SER A 98 5.81 -15.21 -4.52
C SER A 98 6.15 -16.05 -3.30
N SER A 99 7.05 -15.57 -2.45
CA SER A 99 7.33 -16.16 -1.15
C SER A 99 6.68 -15.40 0.02
N GLY A 100 5.92 -14.33 -0.26
CA GLY A 100 5.43 -13.42 0.78
C GLY A 100 3.92 -13.20 0.76
N ASN A 101 3.52 -11.99 1.09
CA ASN A 101 2.12 -11.58 1.28
C ASN A 101 1.21 -11.83 0.06
N HIS A 102 1.77 -11.76 -1.16
CA HIS A 102 1.00 -12.03 -2.37
C HIS A 102 0.65 -13.53 -2.51
N ALA A 103 1.59 -14.41 -2.23
CA ALA A 103 1.36 -15.85 -2.20
C ALA A 103 0.19 -16.22 -1.28
N GLN A 104 0.22 -15.70 -0.05
CA GLN A 104 -0.84 -15.89 0.94
C GLN A 104 -2.16 -15.24 0.50
N GLY A 105 -2.11 -14.06 -0.12
CA GLY A 105 -3.30 -13.38 -0.64
C GLY A 105 -4.01 -14.19 -1.71
N VAL A 106 -3.26 -14.76 -2.67
CA VAL A 106 -3.81 -15.60 -3.74
C VAL A 106 -4.35 -16.92 -3.19
N ALA A 107 -3.61 -17.59 -2.29
CA ALA A 107 -4.07 -18.82 -1.65
C ALA A 107 -5.38 -18.61 -0.88
N ARG A 108 -5.45 -17.55 -0.06
CA ARG A 108 -6.65 -17.18 0.69
C ARG A 108 -7.83 -16.83 -0.23
N ALA A 109 -7.62 -16.04 -1.26
CA ALA A 109 -8.65 -15.67 -2.22
C ALA A 109 -9.19 -16.92 -2.95
N ALA A 110 -8.30 -17.78 -3.42
CA ALA A 110 -8.67 -19.02 -4.09
C ALA A 110 -9.49 -19.94 -3.17
N ARG A 111 -9.08 -20.13 -1.90
CA ARG A 111 -9.83 -20.91 -0.92
C ARG A 111 -11.25 -20.35 -0.72
N LEU A 112 -11.38 -19.03 -0.52
CA LEU A 112 -12.68 -18.38 -0.28
C LEU A 112 -13.63 -18.50 -1.48
N LEU A 113 -13.08 -18.58 -2.69
CA LEU A 113 -13.82 -18.61 -3.95
C LEU A 113 -13.95 -20.01 -4.55
N GLY A 114 -13.40 -21.04 -3.88
CA GLY A 114 -13.44 -22.42 -4.38
C GLY A 114 -12.66 -22.62 -5.67
N VAL A 115 -11.55 -21.87 -5.87
CA VAL A 115 -10.69 -21.96 -7.06
C VAL A 115 -9.41 -22.69 -6.69
N ARG A 116 -8.94 -23.60 -7.57
CA ARG A 116 -7.65 -24.27 -7.42
C ARG A 116 -6.52 -23.23 -7.53
N ALA A 117 -5.53 -23.28 -6.62
CA ALA A 117 -4.37 -22.39 -6.67
C ALA A 117 -3.06 -23.16 -6.60
N VAL A 118 -2.10 -22.76 -7.42
CA VAL A 118 -0.71 -23.23 -7.38
C VAL A 118 0.19 -22.04 -7.09
N ILE A 119 1.01 -22.15 -6.04
CA ILE A 119 1.95 -21.11 -5.63
C ILE A 119 3.37 -21.59 -5.87
N VAL A 120 4.11 -20.89 -6.71
CA VAL A 120 5.54 -21.17 -6.95
C VAL A 120 6.36 -20.41 -5.91
N MET A 121 7.06 -21.15 -5.06
CA MET A 121 7.85 -20.64 -3.94
C MET A 121 9.31 -21.07 -4.04
N PRO A 122 10.27 -20.29 -3.50
CA PRO A 122 11.65 -20.74 -3.45
C PRO A 122 11.83 -21.78 -2.32
N THR A 123 12.82 -22.67 -2.48
CA THR A 123 13.14 -23.71 -1.49
C THR A 123 13.61 -23.17 -0.15
N ASP A 124 14.14 -21.93 -0.12
CA ASP A 124 14.59 -21.22 1.08
C ASP A 124 13.50 -20.33 1.71
N ALA A 125 12.26 -20.43 1.25
CA ALA A 125 11.16 -19.65 1.82
C ALA A 125 10.99 -19.95 3.33
N PRO A 126 10.81 -18.92 4.17
CA PRO A 126 10.57 -19.10 5.60
C PRO A 126 9.39 -20.04 5.86
N LYS A 127 9.58 -21.04 6.76
CA LYS A 127 8.58 -22.05 7.07
C LYS A 127 7.21 -21.46 7.39
N VAL A 128 7.17 -20.38 8.15
CA VAL A 128 5.91 -19.69 8.52
C VAL A 128 5.14 -19.19 7.30
N LYS A 129 5.82 -18.74 6.25
CA LYS A 129 5.17 -18.28 5.00
C LYS A 129 4.64 -19.47 4.18
N VAL A 130 5.40 -20.57 4.15
CA VAL A 130 4.99 -21.82 3.49
C VAL A 130 3.76 -22.43 4.19
N ASP A 131 3.78 -22.50 5.52
CA ASP A 131 2.69 -23.08 6.30
C ASP A 131 1.37 -22.30 6.10
N ARG A 132 1.41 -20.97 6.09
CA ARG A 132 0.23 -20.14 5.82
C ARG A 132 -0.39 -20.36 4.43
N VAL A 133 0.45 -20.59 3.42
CA VAL A 133 -0.04 -20.92 2.06
C VAL A 133 -0.70 -22.30 2.05
N ARG A 134 -0.13 -23.29 2.78
CA ARG A 134 -0.71 -24.63 2.91
C ARG A 134 -2.01 -24.63 3.70
N GLU A 135 -2.11 -23.85 4.78
CA GLU A 135 -3.33 -23.69 5.57
C GLU A 135 -4.50 -23.15 4.73
N ASP A 136 -4.22 -22.35 3.71
CA ASP A 136 -5.21 -21.89 2.77
C ASP A 136 -5.46 -22.88 1.61
N GLY A 137 -4.87 -24.08 1.66
CA GLY A 137 -5.17 -25.18 0.74
C GLY A 137 -4.56 -25.05 -0.65
N ALA A 138 -3.62 -24.14 -0.88
CA ALA A 138 -2.95 -24.02 -2.16
C ALA A 138 -1.85 -25.09 -2.33
N GLU A 139 -1.69 -25.56 -3.57
CA GLU A 139 -0.56 -26.41 -3.95
C GLU A 139 0.72 -25.55 -4.03
N ILE A 140 1.84 -26.12 -3.57
CA ILE A 140 3.13 -25.42 -3.62
C ILE A 140 4.07 -26.17 -4.55
N VAL A 141 4.64 -25.44 -5.50
CA VAL A 141 5.73 -25.91 -6.35
C VAL A 141 7.00 -25.18 -5.93
N PHE A 142 7.98 -25.93 -5.44
CA PHE A 142 9.26 -25.37 -5.04
C PHE A 142 10.23 -25.31 -6.22
N VAL A 143 10.98 -24.20 -6.30
CA VAL A 143 12.05 -23.95 -7.26
C VAL A 143 13.28 -23.38 -6.54
N GLY A 144 14.36 -23.15 -7.24
CA GLY A 144 15.55 -22.48 -6.67
C GLY A 144 15.25 -21.09 -6.10
N PRO A 145 16.23 -20.48 -5.40
CA PRO A 145 16.03 -19.22 -4.68
C PRO A 145 15.87 -18.01 -5.62
N ALA A 146 16.31 -18.10 -6.86
CA ALA A 146 16.27 -16.99 -7.82
C ALA A 146 14.83 -16.58 -8.18
N SER A 147 14.62 -15.27 -8.31
CA SER A 147 13.30 -14.70 -8.65
C SER A 147 12.86 -15.12 -10.05
N GLU A 148 13.81 -15.19 -10.95
CA GLU A 148 13.64 -15.57 -12.35
C GLU A 148 13.14 -17.01 -12.49
N GLU A 149 13.63 -17.94 -11.68
CA GLU A 149 13.17 -19.35 -11.71
C GLU A 149 11.70 -19.48 -11.30
N ARG A 150 11.26 -18.68 -10.30
CA ARG A 150 9.85 -18.64 -9.90
C ARG A 150 8.96 -18.11 -11.02
N ALA A 151 9.37 -17.04 -11.69
CA ALA A 151 8.63 -16.45 -12.79
C ALA A 151 8.57 -17.41 -13.99
N GLN A 152 9.69 -18.05 -14.34
CA GLN A 152 9.75 -19.06 -15.42
C GLN A 152 8.85 -20.25 -15.14
N LYS A 153 8.85 -20.78 -13.92
CA LYS A 153 8.00 -21.91 -13.54
C LYS A 153 6.51 -21.56 -13.56
N ALA A 154 6.14 -20.37 -13.12
CA ALA A 154 4.77 -19.89 -13.21
C ALA A 154 4.31 -19.75 -14.68
N ALA A 155 5.14 -19.18 -15.54
CA ALA A 155 4.87 -19.08 -16.98
C ALA A 155 4.81 -20.46 -17.67
N GLU A 156 5.61 -21.44 -17.25
CA GLU A 156 5.50 -22.82 -17.71
C GLU A 156 4.13 -23.41 -17.35
N LEU A 157 3.68 -23.27 -16.10
CA LEU A 157 2.39 -23.77 -15.63
C LEU A 157 1.21 -23.09 -16.35
N GLU A 158 1.30 -21.79 -16.63
CA GLU A 158 0.35 -21.08 -17.46
C GLU A 158 0.25 -21.71 -18.85
N ARG A 159 1.39 -21.90 -19.52
CA ARG A 159 1.45 -22.40 -20.90
C ARG A 159 1.07 -23.88 -21.02
N THR A 160 1.49 -24.74 -20.09
CA THR A 160 1.35 -26.20 -20.19
C THR A 160 0.09 -26.75 -19.52
N ALA A 161 -0.34 -26.14 -18.41
CA ALA A 161 -1.50 -26.56 -17.63
C ALA A 161 -2.67 -25.56 -17.71
N GLY A 162 -2.49 -24.41 -18.35
CA GLY A 162 -3.53 -23.43 -18.61
C GLY A 162 -3.94 -22.60 -17.38
N PHE A 163 -3.18 -22.64 -16.28
CA PHE A 163 -3.46 -21.82 -15.12
C PHE A 163 -3.51 -20.32 -15.46
N VAL A 164 -4.38 -19.57 -14.77
CA VAL A 164 -4.47 -18.12 -14.93
C VAL A 164 -3.47 -17.45 -13.99
N PRO A 165 -2.53 -16.63 -14.50
CA PRO A 165 -1.58 -15.95 -13.65
C PRO A 165 -2.26 -14.83 -12.85
N VAL A 166 -1.89 -14.72 -11.55
CA VAL A 166 -2.27 -13.61 -10.68
C VAL A 166 -1.00 -12.86 -10.30
N ALA A 167 -0.72 -11.77 -11.02
CA ALA A 167 0.51 -11.01 -10.84
C ALA A 167 0.47 -10.17 -9.55
N PRO A 168 1.63 -9.98 -8.86
CA PRO A 168 1.69 -9.31 -7.57
C PRO A 168 1.48 -7.79 -7.61
N TYR A 169 1.65 -7.14 -8.77
CA TYR A 169 1.56 -5.68 -8.93
C TYR A 169 1.34 -5.19 -10.37
N ASP A 170 1.94 -5.81 -11.40
CA ASP A 170 1.87 -5.33 -12.79
C ASP A 170 0.67 -5.96 -13.53
N ASP A 171 -0.51 -5.73 -12.99
CA ASP A 171 -1.77 -6.26 -13.50
C ASP A 171 -2.93 -5.32 -13.17
N VAL A 172 -3.78 -5.04 -14.15
CA VAL A 172 -4.90 -4.08 -14.03
C VAL A 172 -5.86 -4.46 -12.89
N LYS A 173 -6.26 -5.73 -12.79
CA LYS A 173 -7.19 -6.19 -11.76
C LYS A 173 -6.56 -6.09 -10.37
N THR A 174 -5.29 -6.50 -10.25
CA THR A 174 -4.55 -6.40 -8.98
C THR A 174 -4.46 -4.94 -8.53
N ILE A 175 -4.10 -4.01 -9.43
CA ILE A 175 -3.99 -2.57 -9.11
C ILE A 175 -5.35 -2.00 -8.70
N ILE A 176 -6.44 -2.33 -9.42
CA ILE A 176 -7.80 -1.90 -9.10
C ILE A 176 -8.18 -2.35 -7.69
N GLY A 177 -7.98 -3.62 -7.35
CA GLY A 177 -8.28 -4.15 -6.02
C GLY A 177 -7.47 -3.45 -4.91
N GLN A 178 -6.18 -3.16 -5.14
CA GLN A 178 -5.36 -2.39 -4.19
C GLN A 178 -5.82 -0.93 -4.05
N GLY A 179 -6.38 -0.35 -5.10
CA GLY A 179 -6.92 1.02 -5.10
C GLY A 179 -8.05 1.24 -4.09
N THR A 180 -8.72 0.17 -3.65
CA THR A 180 -9.77 0.25 -2.62
C THR A 180 -9.25 0.81 -1.30
N VAL A 181 -7.93 0.71 -1.00
CA VAL A 181 -7.32 1.38 0.16
C VAL A 181 -7.43 2.90 0.03
N GLY A 182 -7.13 3.44 -1.16
CA GLY A 182 -7.24 4.88 -1.43
C GLY A 182 -8.68 5.38 -1.38
N LEU A 183 -9.63 4.60 -1.91
CA LEU A 183 -11.06 4.89 -1.81
C LEU A 183 -11.50 5.01 -0.34
N GLU A 184 -11.18 3.99 0.48
CA GLU A 184 -11.50 3.99 1.92
C GLU A 184 -10.86 5.18 2.65
N ILE A 185 -9.62 5.57 2.31
CA ILE A 185 -8.96 6.72 2.92
C ILE A 185 -9.76 8.00 2.66
N VAL A 186 -10.15 8.27 1.41
CA VAL A 186 -10.88 9.49 1.08
C VAL A 186 -12.25 9.52 1.77
N GLU A 187 -12.96 8.41 1.78
CA GLU A 187 -14.26 8.29 2.47
C GLU A 187 -14.12 8.53 3.98
N GLN A 188 -13.15 7.88 4.62
CA GLN A 188 -12.93 8.00 6.07
C GLN A 188 -12.43 9.40 6.48
N ILE A 189 -11.64 10.06 5.64
CA ILE A 189 -11.26 11.47 5.89
C ILE A 189 -12.49 12.38 5.79
N ALA A 190 -13.39 12.15 4.84
CA ALA A 190 -14.65 12.90 4.75
C ALA A 190 -15.54 12.67 5.98
N GLU A 191 -15.63 11.44 6.51
CA GLU A 191 -16.32 11.12 7.76
C GLU A 191 -15.72 11.90 8.95
N VAL A 192 -14.38 11.97 9.05
CA VAL A 192 -13.68 12.74 10.10
C VAL A 192 -13.95 14.24 9.96
N GLU A 193 -14.00 14.75 8.73
CA GLU A 193 -14.31 16.15 8.45
C GLU A 193 -15.73 16.51 8.87
N ALA A 194 -16.70 15.66 8.51
CA ALA A 194 -18.11 15.85 8.87
C ALA A 194 -18.32 15.83 10.39
N ALA A 195 -17.72 14.87 11.10
CA ALA A 195 -17.79 14.78 12.56
C ALA A 195 -17.17 16.01 13.26
N GLY A 196 -16.08 16.56 12.73
CA GLY A 196 -15.47 17.77 13.24
C GLY A 196 -16.33 19.02 13.07
N VAL A 197 -17.08 19.13 11.99
CA VAL A 197 -18.04 20.23 11.75
C VAL A 197 -19.24 20.11 12.71
N GLU A 198 -19.77 18.92 12.95
CA GLU A 198 -20.86 18.69 13.89
C GLU A 198 -20.43 19.03 15.34
N ALA A 199 -19.24 18.64 15.76
CA ALA A 199 -18.71 18.95 17.08
C ALA A 199 -18.51 20.46 17.29
N ALA A 200 -18.06 21.18 16.27
CA ALA A 200 -17.92 22.64 16.33
C ALA A 200 -19.30 23.34 16.35
N GLY A 201 -20.28 22.81 15.61
CA GLY A 201 -21.67 23.30 15.64
C GLY A 201 -22.34 23.09 17.00
N ALA A 202 -22.13 21.94 17.64
CA ALA A 202 -22.67 21.64 18.96
C ALA A 202 -22.04 22.51 20.07
N ALA A 203 -20.74 22.81 19.98
CA ALA A 203 -20.05 23.70 20.92
C ALA A 203 -20.55 25.14 20.87
N VAL A 204 -20.94 25.62 19.67
CA VAL A 204 -21.54 26.95 19.48
C VAL A 204 -22.97 27.00 20.03
N ALA A 205 -23.71 25.87 19.98
CA ALA A 205 -25.09 25.81 20.50
C ALA A 205 -25.17 25.71 22.02
N SER A 206 -24.10 25.35 22.73
CA SER A 206 -24.02 25.24 24.18
C SER A 206 -23.64 26.54 24.90
N ASP A 207 -23.28 27.60 24.17
CA ASP A 207 -23.00 28.93 24.78
C ASP A 207 -24.31 29.69 24.89
N GLU A 208 -24.97 29.53 26.07
CA GLU A 208 -26.23 30.19 26.43
C GLU A 208 -26.04 31.70 26.63
N THR A 209 -25.85 32.44 25.58
CA THR A 209 -26.24 33.86 25.52
C THR A 209 -27.37 34.01 24.52
N ALA A 210 -28.55 33.57 24.94
CA ALA A 210 -29.81 33.66 24.24
C ALA A 210 -30.21 35.14 24.05
N ASN A 211 -29.90 35.71 22.92
CA ASN A 211 -30.70 36.74 22.21
C ASN A 211 -30.00 37.29 20.95
N ARG A 212 -29.38 36.43 20.16
CA ARG A 212 -28.89 36.83 18.83
C ARG A 212 -29.72 36.09 17.77
N PRO A 213 -30.22 36.80 16.73
CA PRO A 213 -30.88 36.12 15.62
C PRO A 213 -29.90 35.11 15.03
N ALA A 214 -30.37 33.88 14.78
CA ALA A 214 -29.57 32.81 14.20
C ALA A 214 -28.80 33.34 12.98
N PRO A 215 -27.46 33.15 12.91
CA PRO A 215 -26.72 33.49 11.72
C PRO A 215 -27.32 32.70 10.55
N ALA A 216 -27.52 33.37 9.43
CA ALA A 216 -27.93 32.72 8.20
C ALA A 216 -27.00 31.51 7.94
N PRO A 217 -27.50 30.38 7.40
CA PRO A 217 -26.66 29.22 7.13
C PRO A 217 -25.47 29.66 6.31
N ALA A 218 -24.27 29.46 6.88
CA ALA A 218 -23.02 29.85 6.20
C ALA A 218 -22.94 29.03 4.89
N THR A 219 -23.16 29.66 3.78
CA THR A 219 -23.09 29.09 2.43
C THR A 219 -21.65 28.77 1.99
N ASN A 220 -20.66 28.99 2.86
CA ASN A 220 -19.27 28.69 2.65
C ASN A 220 -18.80 27.64 3.68
N SER A 221 -18.99 26.38 3.40
CA SER A 221 -18.15 25.35 4.05
C SER A 221 -16.67 25.67 3.73
N PRO A 222 -15.79 25.76 4.71
CA PRO A 222 -14.37 25.98 4.44
C PRO A 222 -13.88 24.91 3.47
N ALA A 223 -13.02 25.28 2.54
CA ALA A 223 -12.40 24.34 1.63
C ALA A 223 -11.79 23.18 2.45
N PRO A 224 -11.93 21.92 2.00
CA PRO A 224 -11.39 20.79 2.74
C PRO A 224 -9.88 20.98 2.93
N ALA A 225 -9.37 20.63 4.11
CA ALA A 225 -7.95 20.78 4.40
C ALA A 225 -7.11 19.92 3.43
N PRO A 226 -5.89 20.36 3.06
CA PRO A 226 -4.99 19.60 2.21
C PRO A 226 -4.80 18.16 2.71
N LEU A 227 -4.79 17.20 1.80
CA LEU A 227 -4.61 15.77 2.11
C LEU A 227 -3.31 15.26 1.49
N THR A 228 -2.48 14.62 2.29
CA THR A 228 -1.29 13.88 1.84
C THR A 228 -1.47 12.40 2.17
N VAL A 229 -1.17 11.52 1.24
CA VAL A 229 -1.17 10.05 1.46
C VAL A 229 0.24 9.51 1.21
N LEU A 230 0.83 8.89 2.24
CA LEU A 230 2.11 8.19 2.14
C LEU A 230 1.84 6.71 1.87
N VAL A 231 2.43 6.18 0.81
CA VAL A 231 2.18 4.81 0.36
C VAL A 231 3.48 4.09 0.03
N PRO A 232 3.71 2.86 0.57
CA PRO A 232 4.93 2.11 0.25
C PRO A 232 4.95 1.67 -1.21
N VAL A 233 6.13 1.76 -1.84
CA VAL A 233 6.40 1.35 -3.22
C VAL A 233 7.40 0.20 -3.22
N GLY A 234 7.00 -0.95 -3.77
CA GLY A 234 7.86 -1.99 -4.30
C GLY A 234 7.57 -2.06 -5.80
N GLY A 235 6.92 -3.11 -6.30
CA GLY A 235 6.49 -3.15 -7.70
C GLY A 235 5.42 -2.12 -8.10
N GLY A 236 4.92 -1.30 -7.17
CA GLY A 236 4.08 -0.14 -7.44
C GLY A 236 2.57 -0.38 -7.45
N GLY A 237 2.09 -1.62 -7.34
CA GLY A 237 0.65 -1.91 -7.53
C GLY A 237 -0.28 -1.21 -6.54
N ILE A 238 0.07 -1.16 -5.24
CA ILE A 238 -0.75 -0.43 -4.25
C ILE A 238 -0.65 1.08 -4.47
N ALA A 239 0.54 1.61 -4.69
CA ALA A 239 0.74 3.04 -4.89
C ALA A 239 -0.01 3.55 -6.13
N ALA A 240 -0.01 2.77 -7.23
CA ALA A 240 -0.76 3.09 -8.43
C ALA A 240 -2.28 3.13 -8.18
N GLY A 241 -2.83 2.08 -7.57
CA GLY A 241 -4.25 2.03 -7.26
C GLY A 241 -4.70 3.13 -6.30
N VAL A 242 -3.93 3.38 -5.24
CA VAL A 242 -4.19 4.45 -4.26
C VAL A 242 -4.12 5.82 -4.94
N ALA A 243 -3.11 6.07 -5.78
CA ALA A 243 -2.95 7.35 -6.47
C ALA A 243 -4.14 7.65 -7.39
N VAL A 244 -4.59 6.67 -8.18
CA VAL A 244 -5.79 6.82 -9.01
C VAL A 244 -7.02 7.12 -8.15
N ALA A 245 -7.27 6.35 -7.09
CA ALA A 245 -8.43 6.55 -6.23
C ALA A 245 -8.42 7.94 -5.58
N VAL A 246 -7.31 8.30 -4.93
CA VAL A 246 -7.19 9.57 -4.20
C VAL A 246 -7.28 10.75 -5.15
N LYS A 247 -6.51 10.79 -6.23
CA LYS A 247 -6.49 11.92 -7.17
C LYS A 247 -7.79 12.07 -7.95
N SER A 248 -8.52 10.98 -8.21
CA SER A 248 -9.83 11.07 -8.87
C SER A 248 -10.91 11.69 -7.97
N LEU A 249 -10.82 11.51 -6.66
CA LEU A 249 -11.80 12.02 -5.69
C LEU A 249 -11.36 13.33 -5.02
N ARG A 250 -10.08 13.53 -4.86
CA ARG A 250 -9.41 14.70 -4.28
C ARG A 250 -8.23 15.09 -5.17
N PRO A 251 -8.48 15.81 -6.30
CA PRO A 251 -7.42 16.23 -7.22
C PRO A 251 -6.34 17.12 -6.57
N ASP A 252 -6.72 17.83 -5.52
CA ASP A 252 -5.85 18.67 -4.68
C ASP A 252 -4.93 17.86 -3.74
N ALA A 253 -5.27 16.61 -3.46
CA ALA A 253 -4.48 15.76 -2.57
C ALA A 253 -3.10 15.42 -3.16
N ARG A 254 -2.14 15.15 -2.30
CA ARG A 254 -0.82 14.64 -2.67
C ARG A 254 -0.70 13.16 -2.33
N VAL A 255 -0.14 12.38 -3.25
CA VAL A 255 0.18 10.97 -3.04
C VAL A 255 1.68 10.80 -3.22
N ILE A 256 2.37 10.45 -2.14
CA ILE A 256 3.83 10.32 -2.09
C ILE A 256 4.18 8.86 -1.86
N GLY A 257 4.94 8.29 -2.78
CA GLY A 257 5.50 6.96 -2.65
C GLY A 257 6.64 6.92 -1.63
N VAL A 258 6.87 5.76 -1.02
CA VAL A 258 8.02 5.57 -0.13
C VAL A 258 8.72 4.26 -0.47
N GLU A 259 10.02 4.33 -0.70
CA GLU A 259 10.90 3.20 -0.99
C GLU A 259 12.03 3.08 0.04
N PRO A 260 12.57 1.87 0.30
CA PRO A 260 13.85 1.74 0.95
C PRO A 260 14.96 2.35 0.09
N ALA A 261 15.92 3.05 0.66
CA ALA A 261 17.03 3.65 -0.08
C ALA A 261 17.87 2.60 -0.85
N LEU A 262 17.91 1.36 -0.36
CA LEU A 262 18.57 0.22 -1.02
C LEU A 262 17.75 -0.40 -2.17
N ALA A 263 16.50 0.04 -2.40
CA ALA A 263 15.62 -0.43 -3.46
C ALA A 263 14.72 0.73 -3.95
N ALA A 264 15.34 1.82 -4.43
CA ALA A 264 14.69 3.07 -4.83
C ALA A 264 14.62 3.22 -6.37
N ASP A 265 14.37 2.12 -7.08
CA ASP A 265 14.26 2.06 -8.53
C ASP A 265 13.09 2.86 -9.09
N GLY A 266 11.99 2.94 -8.36
CA GLY A 266 10.82 3.74 -8.74
C GLY A 266 11.09 5.24 -8.67
N ARG A 267 11.82 5.70 -7.65
CA ARG A 267 12.29 7.09 -7.54
C ARG A 267 13.17 7.47 -8.72
N ASP A 268 14.14 6.61 -9.04
CA ASP A 268 15.03 6.82 -10.17
C ASP A 268 14.27 6.81 -11.51
N SER A 269 13.30 5.88 -11.65
CA SER A 269 12.46 5.79 -12.85
C SER A 269 11.65 7.06 -13.07
N LEU A 270 11.01 7.60 -12.03
CA LEU A 270 10.27 8.85 -12.12
C LEU A 270 11.17 10.05 -12.43
N ALA A 271 12.36 10.10 -11.83
CA ALA A 271 13.30 11.19 -12.04
C ALA A 271 13.85 11.22 -13.48
N ARG A 272 14.04 10.04 -14.10
CA ARG A 272 14.55 9.92 -15.47
C ARG A 272 13.46 9.92 -16.53
N GLY A 273 12.20 9.67 -16.16
CA GLY A 273 11.10 9.51 -17.12
C GLY A 273 11.19 8.20 -17.94
N GLU A 274 11.90 7.20 -17.43
CA GLU A 274 12.04 5.86 -18.01
C GLU A 274 12.15 4.80 -16.93
N LEU A 275 11.74 3.55 -17.23
CA LEU A 275 11.89 2.45 -16.30
C LEU A 275 13.37 2.12 -16.07
N VAL A 276 13.80 2.26 -14.82
CA VAL A 276 15.14 1.92 -14.36
C VAL A 276 15.10 0.54 -13.70
N THR A 277 16.05 -0.31 -14.04
CA THR A 277 16.22 -1.62 -13.41
C THR A 277 17.49 -1.60 -12.55
N TRP A 278 17.33 -1.91 -11.27
CA TRP A 278 18.46 -2.08 -10.36
C TRP A 278 18.86 -3.55 -10.31
N PRO A 279 20.16 -3.86 -10.05
CA PRO A 279 20.61 -5.24 -9.89
C PRO A 279 19.87 -5.93 -8.73
N SER A 280 19.41 -7.17 -8.94
CA SER A 280 18.71 -7.97 -7.91
C SER A 280 19.51 -8.11 -6.61
N GLU A 281 20.84 -8.20 -6.70
CA GLU A 281 21.74 -8.20 -5.54
C GLU A 281 21.65 -6.90 -4.73
N SER A 282 21.53 -5.75 -5.40
CA SER A 282 21.41 -4.44 -4.74
C SER A 282 20.12 -4.32 -3.96
N VAL A 283 18.99 -4.58 -4.61
CA VAL A 283 17.66 -4.49 -3.97
C VAL A 283 17.46 -5.59 -2.93
N GLY A 284 18.18 -6.70 -3.03
CA GLY A 284 18.16 -7.79 -2.06
C GLY A 284 18.71 -7.41 -0.68
N ARG A 285 19.47 -6.32 -0.55
CA ARG A 285 20.10 -5.88 0.71
C ARG A 285 19.13 -5.22 1.68
N THR A 286 18.01 -4.66 1.22
CA THR A 286 17.06 -4.06 2.15
C THR A 286 16.38 -5.11 3.03
N ILE A 287 16.09 -4.77 4.29
CA ILE A 287 15.28 -5.60 5.19
C ILE A 287 13.80 -5.64 4.77
N ALA A 288 13.34 -4.67 3.97
CA ALA A 288 11.96 -4.57 3.48
C ALA A 288 11.70 -5.57 2.34
N ASP A 289 11.59 -6.85 2.66
CA ASP A 289 11.53 -7.97 1.72
C ASP A 289 10.36 -7.89 0.71
N GLY A 290 9.24 -7.26 1.09
CA GLY A 290 8.10 -7.01 0.19
C GLY A 290 8.33 -5.91 -0.85
N GLN A 291 9.45 -5.18 -0.76
CA GLN A 291 9.85 -4.10 -1.67
C GLN A 291 11.14 -4.41 -2.45
N ARG A 292 11.66 -5.64 -2.36
CA ARG A 292 12.82 -6.13 -3.13
C ARG A 292 12.47 -6.40 -4.59
N THR A 293 12.04 -5.36 -5.31
CA THR A 293 11.78 -5.45 -6.75
C THR A 293 12.91 -4.78 -7.52
N ALA A 294 13.37 -5.41 -8.61
CA ALA A 294 14.43 -4.85 -9.43
C ALA A 294 13.97 -3.62 -10.24
N HIS A 295 12.67 -3.52 -10.46
CA HIS A 295 11.99 -2.39 -11.10
C HIS A 295 10.51 -2.38 -10.72
N ILE A 296 9.89 -1.20 -10.76
CA ILE A 296 8.43 -1.07 -10.70
C ILE A 296 7.78 -1.67 -11.95
N GLY A 297 6.48 -2.04 -11.85
CA GLY A 297 5.72 -2.54 -12.99
C GLY A 297 5.55 -1.48 -14.08
N ARG A 298 5.30 -1.93 -15.31
CA ARG A 298 5.09 -1.06 -16.48
C ARG A 298 3.79 -0.27 -16.37
N ILE A 299 2.71 -0.94 -15.92
CA ILE A 299 1.41 -0.29 -15.68
C ILE A 299 1.50 0.68 -14.48
N PRO A 300 2.06 0.30 -13.31
CA PRO A 300 2.33 1.25 -12.23
C PRO A 300 3.15 2.46 -12.66
N PHE A 301 4.21 2.28 -13.44
CA PHE A 301 5.02 3.39 -13.95
C PHE A 301 4.20 4.38 -14.78
N ALA A 302 3.34 3.86 -15.68
CA ALA A 302 2.45 4.71 -16.47
C ALA A 302 1.49 5.53 -15.60
N ILE A 303 0.95 4.92 -14.53
CA ILE A 303 0.07 5.58 -13.56
C ILE A 303 0.84 6.59 -12.71
N PHE A 304 2.06 6.25 -12.26
CA PHE A 304 2.89 7.15 -11.45
C PHE A 304 3.21 8.45 -12.18
N ALA A 305 3.46 8.37 -13.49
CA ALA A 305 3.74 9.54 -14.32
C ALA A 305 2.63 10.61 -14.25
N ASP A 306 1.37 10.17 -14.10
CA ASP A 306 0.21 11.05 -14.12
C ASP A 306 -0.33 11.39 -12.71
N TYR A 307 -0.17 10.49 -11.74
CA TYR A 307 -0.89 10.54 -10.47
C TYR A 307 -0.02 10.63 -9.22
N LEU A 308 1.29 10.28 -9.28
CA LEU A 308 2.14 10.26 -8.09
C LEU A 308 2.93 11.57 -7.96
N ASP A 309 2.86 12.22 -6.80
CA ASP A 309 3.50 13.53 -6.59
C ASP A 309 5.01 13.43 -6.30
N GLY A 310 5.51 12.27 -5.86
CA GLY A 310 6.93 12.01 -5.59
C GLY A 310 7.18 10.68 -4.96
N ILE A 311 8.45 10.36 -4.78
CA ILE A 311 8.91 9.20 -4.00
C ILE A 311 10.01 9.68 -3.05
N VAL A 312 9.85 9.37 -1.75
CA VAL A 312 10.83 9.56 -0.69
C VAL A 312 11.53 8.22 -0.46
N ALA A 313 12.85 8.23 -0.25
CA ALA A 313 13.59 7.04 0.12
C ALA A 313 13.97 7.10 1.59
N VAL A 314 13.86 5.96 2.29
CA VAL A 314 14.13 5.84 3.73
C VAL A 314 15.25 4.83 3.98
N GLU A 315 16.05 5.09 5.02
CA GLU A 315 17.17 4.26 5.39
C GLU A 315 16.74 3.03 6.21
N GLU A 316 17.56 1.97 6.22
CA GLU A 316 17.27 0.72 6.93
C GLU A 316 17.07 0.92 8.44
N ASP A 317 17.87 1.80 9.07
CA ASP A 317 17.73 2.11 10.49
C ASP A 317 16.45 2.91 10.78
N GLU A 318 16.00 3.74 9.88
CA GLU A 318 14.72 4.46 9.98
C GLU A 318 13.54 3.51 9.91
N ILE A 319 13.61 2.48 9.04
CA ILE A 319 12.58 1.43 8.96
C ILE A 319 12.51 0.67 10.29
N VAL A 320 13.65 0.29 10.87
CA VAL A 320 13.72 -0.39 12.17
C VAL A 320 13.14 0.50 13.28
N LEU A 321 13.51 1.76 13.33
CA LEU A 321 12.98 2.72 14.30
C LEU A 321 11.47 2.93 14.14
N ALA A 322 10.97 2.98 12.91
CA ALA A 322 9.53 3.04 12.64
C ALA A 322 8.78 1.80 13.16
N MET A 323 9.37 0.60 13.05
CA MET A 323 8.78 -0.62 13.65
C MET A 323 8.68 -0.50 15.17
N VAL A 324 9.74 -0.02 15.85
CA VAL A 324 9.72 0.22 17.31
C VAL A 324 8.63 1.22 17.69
N ARG A 325 8.54 2.33 16.96
CA ARG A 325 7.53 3.37 17.21
C ARG A 325 6.12 2.87 16.96
N ALA A 326 5.90 2.08 15.89
CA ALA A 326 4.60 1.45 15.63
C ALA A 326 4.16 0.55 16.78
N ALA A 327 5.06 -0.31 17.29
CA ALA A 327 4.77 -1.18 18.43
C ALA A 327 4.48 -0.40 19.70
N ARG A 328 5.30 0.61 20.03
CA ARG A 328 5.23 1.35 21.29
C ARG A 328 4.11 2.39 21.31
N GLU A 329 3.94 3.16 20.24
CA GLU A 329 3.05 4.32 20.20
C GLU A 329 1.70 4.01 19.56
N ALA A 330 1.69 3.23 18.45
CA ALA A 330 0.48 2.86 17.75
C ALA A 330 -0.11 1.49 18.18
N ARG A 331 0.63 0.67 18.92
CA ARG A 331 0.24 -0.70 19.32
C ARG A 331 0.01 -1.64 18.13
N LEU A 332 0.79 -1.41 17.06
CA LEU A 332 0.70 -2.18 15.83
C LEU A 332 1.99 -2.98 15.58
N VAL A 333 1.82 -4.22 15.14
CA VAL A 333 2.92 -5.06 14.65
C VAL A 333 3.07 -4.80 13.15
N LEU A 334 4.27 -4.38 12.73
CA LEU A 334 4.60 -4.15 11.33
C LEU A 334 5.79 -5.03 10.91
N GLU A 335 5.73 -5.55 9.69
CA GLU A 335 6.91 -6.05 9.00
C GLU A 335 7.74 -4.87 8.45
N PRO A 336 9.03 -5.04 8.13
CA PRO A 336 9.85 -3.94 7.60
C PRO A 336 9.21 -3.20 6.43
N SER A 337 8.69 -3.91 5.42
CA SER A 337 7.99 -3.30 4.27
C SER A 337 6.71 -2.54 4.66
N GLY A 338 6.07 -2.95 5.76
CA GLY A 338 4.88 -2.28 6.30
C GLY A 338 5.21 -0.98 7.03
N ALA A 339 6.46 -0.80 7.43
CA ALA A 339 6.93 0.34 8.22
C ALA A 339 7.56 1.46 7.37
N THR A 340 7.86 1.24 6.08
CA THR A 340 8.58 2.21 5.25
C THR A 340 7.87 3.56 5.13
N ALA A 341 6.56 3.57 4.83
CA ALA A 341 5.80 4.82 4.77
C ALA A 341 5.78 5.54 6.14
N PHE A 342 5.78 4.78 7.23
CA PHE A 342 5.84 5.34 8.58
C PHE A 342 7.23 5.91 8.89
N ALA A 343 8.31 5.30 8.37
CA ALA A 343 9.65 5.86 8.48
C ALA A 343 9.76 7.23 7.79
N ALA A 344 9.20 7.38 6.58
CA ALA A 344 9.17 8.67 5.90
C ALA A 344 8.41 9.73 6.73
N LEU A 345 7.26 9.39 7.30
CA LEU A 345 6.52 10.28 8.18
C LEU A 345 7.34 10.74 9.40
N LEU A 346 8.11 9.83 10.00
CA LEU A 346 8.85 10.07 11.23
C LEU A 346 10.16 10.85 11.05
N PHE A 347 10.84 10.62 9.93
CA PHE A 347 12.23 11.06 9.73
C PHE A 347 12.42 12.00 8.55
N HIS A 348 11.46 12.07 7.62
CA HIS A 348 11.54 12.90 6.41
C HIS A 348 10.48 14.02 6.36
N ALA A 349 10.07 14.53 7.52
CA ALA A 349 9.05 15.59 7.61
C ALA A 349 9.39 16.83 6.76
N GLY A 350 10.68 17.15 6.58
CA GLY A 350 11.14 18.26 5.73
C GLY A 350 10.90 18.07 4.23
N GLU A 351 10.67 16.83 3.78
CA GLU A 351 10.36 16.48 2.39
C GLU A 351 8.84 16.34 2.15
N LEU A 352 8.04 16.41 3.21
CA LEU A 352 6.59 16.23 3.18
C LEU A 352 5.88 17.57 3.36
N PRO A 353 4.62 17.71 2.85
CA PRO A 353 3.79 18.87 3.15
C PRO A 353 3.61 19.04 4.66
N SER A 354 3.77 20.28 5.14
CA SER A 354 3.79 20.62 6.57
C SER A 354 2.43 21.05 7.14
N ASP A 355 1.36 20.98 6.34
CA ASP A 355 0.01 21.40 6.71
C ASP A 355 -1.05 20.38 6.29
N GLY A 356 -2.24 20.54 6.84
CA GLY A 356 -3.40 19.71 6.48
C GLY A 356 -3.45 18.37 7.20
N ARG A 357 -3.72 17.32 6.44
CA ARG A 357 -3.91 15.94 6.92
C ARG A 357 -2.94 15.01 6.22
N THR A 358 -2.30 14.14 6.98
CA THR A 358 -1.46 13.07 6.41
C THR A 358 -2.01 11.71 6.81
N VAL A 359 -2.23 10.86 5.82
CA VAL A 359 -2.56 9.45 6.04
C VAL A 359 -1.38 8.59 5.63
N CYS A 360 -0.88 7.80 6.58
CA CYS A 360 0.23 6.88 6.36
C CYS A 360 -0.29 5.44 6.24
N ILE A 361 -0.04 4.77 5.11
CA ILE A 361 -0.44 3.38 4.87
C ILE A 361 0.61 2.44 5.46
N LEU A 362 0.17 1.61 6.42
CA LEU A 362 0.97 0.56 7.04
C LEU A 362 0.63 -0.77 6.37
N SER A 363 1.41 -1.15 5.36
CA SER A 363 0.97 -2.11 4.34
C SER A 363 0.90 -3.57 4.79
N GLY A 364 1.60 -3.95 5.87
CA GLY A 364 1.59 -5.33 6.38
C GLY A 364 2.31 -5.51 7.70
N GLY A 365 2.04 -6.65 8.37
CA GLY A 365 2.60 -7.03 9.66
C GLY A 365 3.09 -8.49 9.71
N ASN A 366 3.33 -9.13 8.56
CA ASN A 366 3.73 -10.53 8.46
C ASN A 366 5.23 -10.74 8.71
N VAL A 367 5.66 -10.46 9.91
CA VAL A 367 7.05 -10.66 10.36
C VAL A 367 7.15 -11.93 11.23
N ASP A 368 8.24 -12.65 11.09
CA ASP A 368 8.56 -13.77 12.00
C ASP A 368 8.79 -13.25 13.43
N PRO A 369 8.23 -13.88 14.48
CA PRO A 369 8.37 -13.41 15.85
C PRO A 369 9.83 -13.29 16.34
N ALA A 370 10.72 -14.18 15.90
CA ALA A 370 12.13 -14.12 16.27
C ALA A 370 12.82 -12.94 15.57
N GLN A 371 12.59 -12.77 14.26
CA GLN A 371 13.06 -11.62 13.50
C GLN A 371 12.50 -10.30 14.06
N TYR A 372 11.21 -10.26 14.42
CA TYR A 372 10.60 -9.07 15.00
C TYR A 372 11.29 -8.67 16.30
N ARG A 373 11.53 -9.64 17.21
CA ARG A 373 12.27 -9.40 18.46
C ARG A 373 13.67 -8.85 18.21
N GLU A 374 14.39 -9.41 17.23
CA GLU A 374 15.74 -8.96 16.87
C GLU A 374 15.73 -7.52 16.37
N LEU A 375 14.81 -7.18 15.43
CA LEU A 375 14.67 -5.83 14.89
C LEU A 375 14.27 -4.82 15.96
N LEU A 376 13.35 -5.17 16.87
CA LEU A 376 13.01 -4.29 18.00
C LEU A 376 14.21 -4.06 18.92
N GLY A 377 15.03 -5.08 19.18
CA GLY A 377 16.27 -4.95 19.96
C GLY A 377 17.30 -4.03 19.28
N ARG A 378 17.48 -4.17 17.96
CA ARG A 378 18.30 -3.25 17.15
C ARG A 378 17.79 -1.82 17.25
N GLY A 379 16.49 -1.60 17.11
CA GLY A 379 15.92 -0.26 17.19
C GLY A 379 16.07 0.37 18.57
N ALA A 380 15.88 -0.38 19.65
CA ALA A 380 16.13 0.10 21.00
C ALA A 380 17.61 0.54 21.20
N ALA A 381 18.56 -0.20 20.62
CA ALA A 381 19.98 0.17 20.64
C ALA A 381 20.28 1.44 19.81
N LEU A 382 19.56 1.67 18.70
CA LEU A 382 19.67 2.90 17.91
C LEU A 382 19.13 4.11 18.68
N GLU A 383 17.97 3.99 19.33
CA GLU A 383 17.39 5.07 20.16
C GLU A 383 18.31 5.48 21.34
N SER A 384 19.08 4.54 21.90
CA SER A 384 19.98 4.85 23.00
C SER A 384 21.26 5.58 22.60
N ARG A 385 21.54 5.69 21.29
CA ARG A 385 22.72 6.39 20.74
C ARG A 385 22.41 7.78 20.19
N ALA A 386 21.12 8.07 19.98
CA ALA A 386 20.62 9.35 19.48
C ALA A 386 20.26 10.29 20.65
#